data_29f0dc4b3f701e9dc03a0cc6b5e78317
#
_entry.id   29f0dc4b3f701e9dc03a0cc6b5e78317
#
_cell.length_a   1.000
_cell.length_b   1.000
_cell.length_c   1.000
_cell.angle_alpha   90.00
_cell.angle_beta   90.00
_cell.angle_gamma   90.00
#
_symmetry.space_group_name_H-M   'P 1'
#
loop_
_entity.id
_entity.type
_entity.pdbx_description
1 polymer ?
#
loop_
_entity_poly.entity_id
_entity_poly.type
_entity_poly.pdbx_seq_one_letter_code
_entity_poly.pdbx_strand_id
1 'polypeptide(L)'
;KKRKKNRYSYSPALNWLRYGVLGVFILALIGGVGSLVALLAPYSSYGRIASNLFAPVYQWGNNLLAYLAERADSYMFYSVDVWMKAAGTFAIAALTFAVLAVLAWRNGRTYCNTICPVGTVLGFLSRFSLLKPVIDTSKCNGCGLCARNCKAACIDPKAHKIDYSRCVACMDCIGKCKKGAIRYERPRKETQQPVTAGKVNSVPPEQVDNARRAFFSAGAVFATNALLKAQEKKVDGGLAVIEDKKIPKRTTPIFPAGSLGARNFTQHCTACQLCVSVCPNQVLRPSGNLMTLMQPEMSYERGYCRPECAKCAEVCPTDAIHLTSLADKSSIQIGHAVWIKKNCVPLTDGVNCGNCARHC
;
A
#
# COMPACT_ATOMS: atom_id res chain seq x y z
N LYS A 1 -1.03 26.77 -31.36
CA LYS A 1 -1.91 25.74 -30.70
C LYS A 1 -1.07 24.49 -30.48
N LYS A 2 -0.52 24.25 -29.27
CA LYS A 2 0.16 22.98 -28.92
C LYS A 2 -0.87 21.84 -29.03
N ARG A 3 -0.70 20.93 -30.00
CA ARG A 3 -1.50 19.71 -30.11
C ARG A 3 -1.38 18.96 -28.76
N LYS A 4 -2.48 18.81 -28.02
CA LYS A 4 -2.53 17.95 -26.84
C LYS A 4 -2.17 16.54 -27.30
N LYS A 5 -0.98 16.08 -26.94
CA LYS A 5 -0.49 14.74 -27.25
C LYS A 5 -1.51 13.74 -26.66
N ASN A 6 -2.00 12.82 -27.49
CA ASN A 6 -2.97 11.80 -27.08
C ASN A 6 -2.41 11.02 -25.89
N ARG A 7 -3.11 11.05 -24.76
CA ARG A 7 -2.59 10.52 -23.49
C ARG A 7 -2.64 8.98 -23.44
N TYR A 8 -3.63 8.39 -24.11
CA TYR A 8 -3.83 6.94 -24.12
C TYR A 8 -3.92 6.42 -25.53
N SER A 9 -3.47 5.17 -25.73
CA SER A 9 -3.61 4.43 -27.00
C SER A 9 -3.96 2.98 -26.67
N TYR A 10 -4.61 2.30 -27.60
CA TYR A 10 -4.85 0.87 -27.46
C TYR A 10 -3.53 0.10 -27.30
N SER A 11 -3.50 -0.84 -26.38
CA SER A 11 -2.41 -1.80 -26.21
C SER A 11 -2.98 -3.21 -26.07
N PRO A 12 -2.33 -4.24 -26.62
CA PRO A 12 -2.78 -5.64 -26.41
C PRO A 12 -2.68 -6.03 -24.94
N ALA A 13 -3.53 -6.97 -24.51
CA ALA A 13 -3.49 -7.47 -23.14
C ALA A 13 -2.28 -8.40 -22.95
N LEU A 14 -1.49 -8.16 -21.90
CA LEU A 14 -0.39 -9.03 -21.48
C LEU A 14 -0.95 -10.21 -20.64
N ASN A 15 -1.67 -11.12 -21.30
CA ASN A 15 -2.39 -12.20 -20.62
C ASN A 15 -1.44 -13.13 -19.85
N TRP A 16 -0.26 -13.41 -20.38
CA TRP A 16 0.73 -14.25 -19.71
C TRP A 16 1.14 -13.69 -18.35
N LEU A 17 1.51 -12.39 -18.31
CA LEU A 17 1.89 -11.71 -17.08
C LEU A 17 0.73 -11.67 -16.07
N ARG A 18 -0.45 -11.38 -16.55
CA ARG A 18 -1.68 -11.25 -15.78
C ARG A 18 -2.04 -12.53 -15.03
N TYR A 19 -2.12 -13.65 -15.77
CA TYR A 19 -2.46 -14.94 -15.19
C TYR A 19 -1.28 -15.58 -14.45
N GLY A 20 -0.04 -15.28 -14.85
CA GLY A 20 1.16 -15.69 -14.12
C GLY A 20 1.22 -15.08 -12.71
N VAL A 21 1.02 -13.77 -12.60
CA VAL A 21 0.96 -13.10 -11.28
C VAL A 21 -0.21 -13.61 -10.43
N LEU A 22 -1.38 -13.83 -11.03
CA LEU A 22 -2.52 -14.42 -10.32
C LEU A 22 -2.20 -15.83 -9.82
N GLY A 23 -1.55 -16.66 -10.64
CA GLY A 23 -1.12 -18.03 -10.25
C GLY A 23 -0.14 -17.99 -9.07
N VAL A 24 0.88 -17.13 -9.14
CA VAL A 24 1.84 -16.93 -8.03
C VAL A 24 1.13 -16.45 -6.76
N PHE A 25 0.16 -15.55 -6.89
CA PHE A 25 -0.62 -15.07 -5.75
C PHE A 25 -1.45 -16.17 -5.10
N ILE A 26 -2.12 -17.02 -5.90
CA ILE A 26 -2.90 -18.17 -5.41
C ILE A 26 -1.98 -19.20 -4.74
N LEU A 27 -0.84 -19.53 -5.36
CA LEU A 27 0.15 -20.43 -4.77
C LEU A 27 0.72 -19.91 -3.45
N ALA A 28 0.96 -18.59 -3.35
CA ALA A 28 1.39 -17.95 -2.10
C ALA A 28 0.32 -18.01 -1.01
N LEU A 29 -0.96 -17.87 -1.38
CA LEU A 29 -2.08 -18.03 -0.44
C LEU A 29 -2.16 -19.47 0.09
N ILE A 30 -2.10 -20.45 -0.79
CA ILE A 30 -2.17 -21.88 -0.41
C ILE A 30 -0.93 -22.27 0.41
N GLY A 31 0.25 -21.80 0.01
CA GLY A 31 1.51 -22.06 0.71
C GLY A 31 1.70 -21.29 2.01
N GLY A 32 0.78 -20.36 2.37
CA GLY A 32 0.87 -19.55 3.59
C GLY A 32 2.02 -18.51 3.58
N VAL A 33 2.54 -18.12 2.39
CA VAL A 33 3.61 -17.14 2.26
C VAL A 33 3.01 -15.72 2.37
N GLY A 34 2.69 -15.30 3.61
CA GLY A 34 2.02 -14.03 3.90
C GLY A 34 2.77 -12.79 3.38
N SER A 35 4.11 -12.80 3.35
CA SER A 35 4.92 -11.70 2.84
C SER A 35 4.67 -11.42 1.35
N LEU A 36 4.57 -12.46 0.52
CA LEU A 36 4.31 -12.31 -0.90
C LEU A 36 2.87 -11.86 -1.17
N VAL A 37 1.92 -12.42 -0.42
CA VAL A 37 0.51 -11.98 -0.44
C VAL A 37 0.41 -10.51 -0.07
N ALA A 38 1.08 -10.08 1.00
CA ALA A 38 1.11 -8.69 1.45
C ALA A 38 1.68 -7.71 0.41
N LEU A 39 2.68 -8.13 -0.36
CA LEU A 39 3.25 -7.30 -1.44
C LEU A 39 2.31 -7.14 -2.63
N LEU A 40 1.63 -8.22 -3.03
CA LEU A 40 0.77 -8.25 -4.22
C LEU A 40 -0.65 -7.75 -3.96
N ALA A 41 -1.16 -7.85 -2.73
CA ALA A 41 -2.51 -7.41 -2.37
C ALA A 41 -2.64 -5.88 -2.45
N PRO A 42 -3.57 -5.34 -3.25
CA PRO A 42 -3.73 -3.90 -3.42
C PRO A 42 -4.17 -3.20 -2.14
N TYR A 43 -4.98 -3.86 -1.31
CA TYR A 43 -5.41 -3.34 -0.02
C TYR A 43 -4.23 -3.13 0.94
N SER A 44 -3.34 -4.11 1.04
CA SER A 44 -2.14 -4.04 1.88
C SER A 44 -1.19 -2.94 1.40
N SER A 45 -1.01 -2.82 0.08
CA SER A 45 -0.20 -1.76 -0.53
C SER A 45 -0.76 -0.38 -0.22
N TYR A 46 -2.09 -0.20 -0.32
CA TYR A 46 -2.75 1.05 0.03
C TYR A 46 -2.59 1.38 1.52
N GLY A 47 -2.84 0.41 2.42
CA GLY A 47 -2.69 0.60 3.85
C GLY A 47 -1.28 1.03 4.26
N ARG A 48 -0.25 0.41 3.65
CA ARG A 48 1.15 0.81 3.87
C ARG A 48 1.46 2.22 3.38
N ILE A 49 0.99 2.59 2.20
CA ILE A 49 1.15 3.94 1.66
C ILE A 49 0.45 4.96 2.56
N ALA A 50 -0.79 4.70 2.94
CA ALA A 50 -1.57 5.58 3.81
C ALA A 50 -0.89 5.78 5.18
N SER A 51 -0.47 4.70 5.84
CA SER A 51 0.09 4.75 7.19
C SER A 51 1.53 5.26 7.25
N ASN A 52 2.34 5.07 6.21
CA ASN A 52 3.76 5.48 6.23
C ASN A 52 4.04 6.77 5.48
N LEU A 53 3.23 7.15 4.47
CA LEU A 53 3.46 8.38 3.70
C LEU A 53 2.42 9.46 4.04
N PHE A 54 1.13 9.14 4.02
CA PHE A 54 0.10 10.16 4.19
C PHE A 54 -0.18 10.51 5.65
N ALA A 55 -0.17 9.51 6.55
CA ALA A 55 -0.41 9.77 7.97
C ALA A 55 0.64 10.72 8.59
N PRO A 56 1.96 10.58 8.37
CA PRO A 56 2.94 11.56 8.85
C PRO A 56 2.71 12.98 8.31
N VAL A 57 2.35 13.12 7.03
CA VAL A 57 2.06 14.43 6.43
C VAL A 57 0.83 15.06 7.09
N TYR A 58 -0.23 14.27 7.32
CA TYR A 58 -1.41 14.73 8.05
C TYR A 58 -1.06 15.15 9.49
N GLN A 59 -0.25 14.37 10.20
CA GLN A 59 0.19 14.68 11.57
C GLN A 59 1.05 15.94 11.62
N TRP A 60 1.94 16.18 10.65
CA TRP A 60 2.68 17.44 10.56
C TRP A 60 1.76 18.62 10.30
N GLY A 61 0.75 18.46 9.44
CA GLY A 61 -0.27 19.50 9.25
C GLY A 61 -1.04 19.80 10.53
N ASN A 62 -1.44 18.78 11.29
CA ASN A 62 -2.07 18.94 12.60
C ASN A 62 -1.14 19.65 13.60
N ASN A 63 0.14 19.29 13.66
CA ASN A 63 1.11 19.93 14.55
C ASN A 63 1.35 21.40 14.19
N LEU A 64 1.31 21.73 12.90
CA LEU A 64 1.36 23.14 12.47
C LEU A 64 0.11 23.91 12.93
N LEU A 65 -1.08 23.29 12.81
CA LEU A 65 -2.32 23.90 13.32
C LEU A 65 -2.30 24.02 14.85
N ALA A 66 -1.78 23.02 15.56
CA ALA A 66 -1.61 23.08 17.01
C ALA A 66 -0.70 24.24 17.43
N TYR A 67 0.43 24.43 16.75
CA TYR A 67 1.34 25.54 16.98
C TYR A 67 0.70 26.92 16.72
N LEU A 68 -0.10 27.05 15.67
CA LEU A 68 -0.82 28.29 15.38
C LEU A 68 -1.94 28.55 16.38
N ALA A 69 -2.67 27.52 16.79
CA ALA A 69 -3.75 27.60 17.76
C ALA A 69 -3.23 28.00 19.16
N GLU A 70 -2.10 27.44 19.58
CA GLU A 70 -1.45 27.78 20.85
C GLU A 70 -1.05 29.26 20.91
N ARG A 71 -0.59 29.81 19.78
CA ARG A 71 -0.30 31.28 19.68
C ARG A 71 -1.55 32.17 19.74
N ALA A 72 -2.72 31.62 19.45
CA ALA A 72 -4.02 32.26 19.52
C ALA A 72 -4.76 31.96 20.84
N ASP A 73 -4.06 31.43 21.85
CA ASP A 73 -4.61 30.97 23.15
C ASP A 73 -5.78 29.98 23.00
N SER A 74 -5.75 29.16 21.93
CA SER A 74 -6.76 28.16 21.64
C SER A 74 -6.17 26.74 21.73
N TYR A 75 -6.78 25.88 22.50
CA TYR A 75 -6.35 24.47 22.70
C TYR A 75 -7.18 23.48 21.87
N MET A 76 -7.74 23.91 20.73
CA MET A 76 -8.55 23.08 19.87
C MET A 76 -7.76 21.96 19.17
N PHE A 77 -6.46 22.17 18.92
CA PHE A 77 -5.53 21.21 18.33
C PHE A 77 -4.42 20.89 19.34
N TYR A 78 -4.02 19.63 19.39
CA TYR A 78 -2.90 19.17 20.22
C TYR A 78 -1.79 18.55 19.36
N SER A 79 -0.56 18.68 19.82
CA SER A 79 0.61 18.13 19.13
C SER A 79 0.67 16.62 19.26
N VAL A 80 1.03 15.95 18.16
CA VAL A 80 1.17 14.49 18.07
C VAL A 80 2.60 14.15 17.67
N ASP A 81 3.21 13.18 18.35
CA ASP A 81 4.53 12.67 18.00
C ASP A 81 4.54 12.01 16.61
N VAL A 82 5.33 12.57 15.70
CA VAL A 82 5.52 12.03 14.35
C VAL A 82 6.87 11.32 14.30
N TRP A 83 6.85 9.99 14.19
CA TRP A 83 8.08 9.20 14.10
C TRP A 83 7.97 8.09 13.07
N MET A 84 9.11 7.68 12.54
CA MET A 84 9.21 6.61 11.55
C MET A 84 9.19 5.24 12.25
N LYS A 85 8.15 4.45 11.99
CA LYS A 85 7.95 3.15 12.65
C LYS A 85 8.98 2.10 12.24
N ALA A 86 9.32 2.03 10.95
CA ALA A 86 10.37 1.17 10.41
C ALA A 86 10.84 1.72 9.06
N ALA A 87 12.16 1.92 8.92
CA ALA A 87 12.77 2.46 7.69
C ALA A 87 12.53 1.56 6.47
N GLY A 88 12.64 0.23 6.63
CA GLY A 88 12.41 -0.73 5.56
C GLY A 88 10.98 -0.68 5.00
N THR A 89 9.99 -0.60 5.87
CA THR A 89 8.58 -0.49 5.47
C THR A 89 8.28 0.83 4.78
N PHE A 90 8.86 1.91 5.27
CA PHE A 90 8.77 3.22 4.64
C PHE A 90 9.36 3.18 3.21
N ALA A 91 10.53 2.60 3.03
CA ALA A 91 11.18 2.47 1.73
C ALA A 91 10.33 1.65 0.74
N ILE A 92 9.76 0.52 1.18
CA ILE A 92 8.85 -0.31 0.38
C ILE A 92 7.58 0.47 0.01
N ALA A 93 6.98 1.21 0.96
CA ALA A 93 5.79 2.02 0.71
C ALA A 93 6.08 3.14 -0.30
N ALA A 94 7.21 3.85 -0.14
CA ALA A 94 7.63 4.92 -1.03
C ALA A 94 7.92 4.40 -2.45
N LEU A 95 8.63 3.28 -2.57
CA LEU A 95 8.90 2.63 -3.85
C LEU A 95 7.60 2.17 -4.54
N THR A 96 6.71 1.52 -3.79
CA THR A 96 5.41 1.07 -4.30
C THR A 96 4.59 2.28 -4.79
N PHE A 97 4.53 3.35 -4.01
CA PHE A 97 3.84 4.58 -4.38
C PHE A 97 4.43 5.21 -5.65
N ALA A 98 5.76 5.31 -5.73
CA ALA A 98 6.44 5.87 -6.91
C ALA A 98 6.15 5.05 -8.17
N VAL A 99 6.23 3.72 -8.09
CA VAL A 99 5.92 2.82 -9.22
C VAL A 99 4.47 2.99 -9.66
N LEU A 100 3.51 2.98 -8.71
CA LEU A 100 2.09 3.18 -9.02
C LEU A 100 1.81 4.55 -9.64
N ALA A 101 2.41 5.62 -9.09
CA ALA A 101 2.26 6.98 -9.60
C ALA A 101 2.79 7.10 -11.05
N VAL A 102 3.97 6.55 -11.33
CA VAL A 102 4.56 6.56 -12.68
C VAL A 102 3.70 5.77 -13.67
N LEU A 103 3.24 4.57 -13.30
CA LEU A 103 2.38 3.75 -14.15
C LEU A 103 1.03 4.42 -14.40
N ALA A 104 0.42 5.01 -13.37
CA ALA A 104 -0.84 5.75 -13.49
C ALA A 104 -0.68 7.01 -14.34
N TRP A 105 0.42 7.73 -14.19
CA TRP A 105 0.71 8.94 -14.98
C TRP A 105 0.91 8.63 -16.48
N ARG A 106 1.68 7.59 -16.80
CA ARG A 106 2.01 7.24 -18.20
C ARG A 106 0.87 6.58 -18.94
N ASN A 107 0.26 5.56 -18.36
CA ASN A 107 -0.63 4.63 -19.07
C ASN A 107 -2.00 4.42 -18.37
N GLY A 108 -2.33 5.21 -17.36
CA GLY A 108 -3.60 5.10 -16.65
C GLY A 108 -3.70 3.84 -15.79
N ARG A 109 -4.45 2.81 -16.23
CA ARG A 109 -4.74 1.61 -15.42
C ARG A 109 -3.83 0.43 -15.70
N THR A 110 -2.61 0.62 -16.15
CA THR A 110 -1.70 -0.48 -16.49
C THR A 110 -1.48 -1.43 -15.31
N TYR A 111 -1.21 -0.90 -14.11
CA TYR A 111 -1.04 -1.75 -12.92
C TYR A 111 -2.25 -2.66 -12.65
N CYS A 112 -3.46 -2.09 -12.67
CA CYS A 112 -4.70 -2.84 -12.42
C CYS A 112 -4.98 -3.91 -13.49
N ASN A 113 -4.52 -3.66 -14.73
CA ASN A 113 -4.75 -4.53 -15.87
C ASN A 113 -3.68 -5.59 -16.08
N THR A 114 -2.50 -5.50 -15.44
CA THR A 114 -1.37 -6.39 -15.69
C THR A 114 -0.85 -7.12 -14.45
N ILE A 115 -0.76 -6.42 -13.30
CA ILE A 115 -0.11 -6.94 -12.09
C ILE A 115 -1.13 -7.25 -10.99
N CYS A 116 -2.18 -6.43 -10.86
CA CYS A 116 -3.12 -6.56 -9.76
C CYS A 116 -3.94 -7.86 -9.84
N PRO A 117 -3.85 -8.79 -8.85
CA PRO A 117 -4.62 -10.03 -8.87
C PRO A 117 -6.13 -9.78 -8.81
N VAL A 118 -6.58 -8.80 -8.02
CA VAL A 118 -8.00 -8.40 -7.95
C VAL A 118 -8.49 -7.88 -9.30
N GLY A 119 -7.68 -7.04 -9.97
CA GLY A 119 -8.00 -6.56 -11.32
C GLY A 119 -8.12 -7.69 -12.34
N THR A 120 -7.35 -8.75 -12.18
CA THR A 120 -7.41 -9.94 -13.05
C THR A 120 -8.69 -10.73 -12.82
N VAL A 121 -9.07 -10.99 -11.56
CA VAL A 121 -10.32 -11.70 -11.22
C VAL A 121 -11.54 -10.90 -11.69
N LEU A 122 -11.61 -9.60 -11.39
CA LEU A 122 -12.69 -8.74 -11.84
C LEU A 122 -12.76 -8.66 -13.37
N GLY A 123 -11.60 -8.63 -14.04
CA GLY A 123 -11.53 -8.65 -15.49
C GLY A 123 -12.02 -9.97 -16.10
N PHE A 124 -11.81 -11.10 -15.44
CA PHE A 124 -12.38 -12.38 -15.83
C PHE A 124 -13.91 -12.34 -15.70
N LEU A 125 -14.43 -11.91 -14.56
CA LEU A 125 -15.87 -11.82 -14.31
C LEU A 125 -16.57 -10.85 -15.29
N SER A 126 -15.92 -9.73 -15.64
CA SER A 126 -16.49 -8.73 -16.55
C SER A 126 -16.77 -9.26 -17.97
N ARG A 127 -16.11 -10.37 -18.35
CA ARG A 127 -16.39 -11.05 -19.63
C ARG A 127 -17.81 -11.64 -19.68
N PHE A 128 -18.38 -11.97 -18.52
CA PHE A 128 -19.71 -12.56 -18.39
C PHE A 128 -20.80 -11.53 -18.07
N SER A 129 -20.45 -10.25 -18.00
CA SER A 129 -21.40 -9.16 -17.73
C SER A 129 -22.53 -9.13 -18.78
N LEU A 130 -23.75 -8.98 -18.32
CA LEU A 130 -24.96 -8.92 -19.18
C LEU A 130 -25.02 -7.60 -19.97
N LEU A 131 -24.63 -6.49 -19.34
CA LEU A 131 -24.61 -5.17 -19.94
C LEU A 131 -23.17 -4.73 -20.15
N LYS A 132 -22.86 -4.25 -21.36
CA LYS A 132 -21.51 -3.83 -21.77
C LYS A 132 -21.57 -2.60 -22.67
N PRO A 133 -20.51 -1.77 -22.70
CA PRO A 133 -20.39 -0.77 -23.76
C PRO A 133 -20.15 -1.49 -25.09
N VAL A 134 -21.05 -1.31 -26.05
CA VAL A 134 -21.00 -1.91 -27.39
C VAL A 134 -20.76 -0.83 -28.43
N ILE A 135 -19.94 -1.11 -29.45
CA ILE A 135 -19.68 -0.21 -30.55
C ILE A 135 -20.59 -0.62 -31.73
N ASP A 136 -21.46 0.28 -32.14
CA ASP A 136 -22.24 0.14 -33.37
C ASP A 136 -21.36 0.48 -34.57
N THR A 137 -20.98 -0.53 -35.33
CA THR A 137 -20.08 -0.40 -36.48
C THR A 137 -20.69 0.44 -37.61
N SER A 138 -22.03 0.47 -37.74
CA SER A 138 -22.72 1.26 -38.76
C SER A 138 -22.58 2.78 -38.54
N LYS A 139 -22.46 3.21 -37.28
CA LYS A 139 -22.32 4.63 -36.89
C LYS A 139 -20.90 5.04 -36.60
N CYS A 140 -19.98 4.07 -36.46
CA CYS A 140 -18.61 4.31 -36.09
C CYS A 140 -17.74 4.65 -37.32
N ASN A 141 -17.15 5.85 -37.33
CA ASN A 141 -16.24 6.27 -38.39
C ASN A 141 -14.75 6.04 -38.08
N GLY A 142 -14.41 5.25 -37.05
CA GLY A 142 -13.04 4.93 -36.70
C GLY A 142 -12.17 6.07 -36.18
N CYS A 143 -12.75 7.21 -35.75
CA CYS A 143 -12.01 8.43 -35.36
C CYS A 143 -11.08 8.26 -34.15
N GLY A 144 -11.17 7.18 -33.39
CA GLY A 144 -10.33 6.82 -32.26
C GLY A 144 -10.46 7.70 -31.01
N LEU A 145 -11.45 8.61 -30.94
CA LEU A 145 -11.67 9.47 -29.76
C LEU A 145 -11.94 8.65 -28.49
N CYS A 146 -12.68 7.56 -28.59
CA CYS A 146 -12.97 6.64 -27.50
C CYS A 146 -11.67 5.98 -26.97
N ALA A 147 -10.80 5.49 -27.86
CA ALA A 147 -9.53 4.87 -27.48
C ALA A 147 -8.58 5.87 -26.82
N ARG A 148 -8.49 7.10 -27.33
CA ARG A 148 -7.64 8.17 -26.78
C ARG A 148 -8.03 8.64 -25.37
N ASN A 149 -9.28 8.43 -24.99
CA ASN A 149 -9.80 8.76 -23.64
C ASN A 149 -9.90 7.53 -22.74
N CYS A 150 -9.68 6.32 -23.26
CA CYS A 150 -9.79 5.09 -22.48
C CYS A 150 -8.58 4.89 -21.55
N LYS A 151 -8.76 5.13 -20.26
CA LYS A 151 -7.72 4.93 -19.23
C LYS A 151 -7.28 3.46 -19.08
N ALA A 152 -8.12 2.52 -19.51
CA ALA A 152 -7.82 1.08 -19.51
C ALA A 152 -7.13 0.60 -20.77
N ALA A 153 -6.99 1.46 -21.81
CA ALA A 153 -6.37 1.15 -23.10
C ALA A 153 -6.98 -0.11 -23.78
N CYS A 154 -8.27 -0.36 -23.55
CA CYS A 154 -8.97 -1.60 -23.95
C CYS A 154 -9.80 -1.48 -25.23
N ILE A 155 -9.84 -0.32 -25.90
CA ILE A 155 -10.63 -0.06 -27.10
C ILE A 155 -9.73 -0.04 -28.31
N ASP A 156 -9.93 -0.98 -29.24
CA ASP A 156 -9.31 -0.96 -30.56
C ASP A 156 -10.22 -0.20 -31.56
N PRO A 157 -9.82 1.02 -31.97
CA PRO A 157 -10.64 1.82 -32.87
C PRO A 157 -10.59 1.30 -34.32
N LYS A 158 -9.56 0.51 -34.69
CA LYS A 158 -9.41 -0.04 -36.04
C LYS A 158 -10.27 -1.30 -36.21
N ALA A 159 -10.25 -2.17 -35.21
CA ALA A 159 -11.04 -3.41 -35.21
C ALA A 159 -12.47 -3.20 -34.67
N HIS A 160 -12.85 -1.97 -34.25
CA HIS A 160 -14.13 -1.66 -33.62
C HIS A 160 -14.48 -2.57 -32.44
N LYS A 161 -13.47 -3.03 -31.69
CA LYS A 161 -13.61 -3.99 -30.57
C LYS A 161 -13.23 -3.39 -29.24
N ILE A 162 -13.93 -3.84 -28.20
CA ILE A 162 -13.60 -3.52 -26.81
C ILE A 162 -13.16 -4.81 -26.11
N ASP A 163 -11.97 -4.79 -25.49
CA ASP A 163 -11.51 -5.87 -24.65
C ASP A 163 -12.18 -5.77 -23.26
N TYR A 164 -13.24 -6.52 -23.07
CA TYR A 164 -14.01 -6.52 -21.84
C TYR A 164 -13.23 -7.05 -20.63
N SER A 165 -12.15 -7.81 -20.84
CA SER A 165 -11.31 -8.27 -19.73
C SER A 165 -10.57 -7.16 -18.99
N ARG A 166 -10.52 -5.96 -19.58
CA ARG A 166 -9.87 -4.77 -19.01
C ARG A 166 -10.82 -3.58 -18.86
N CYS A 167 -12.01 -3.69 -19.43
CA CYS A 167 -13.02 -2.63 -19.35
C CYS A 167 -13.61 -2.60 -17.96
N VAL A 168 -13.65 -1.41 -17.36
CA VAL A 168 -14.23 -1.16 -16.01
C VAL A 168 -15.54 -0.41 -16.07
N ALA A 169 -16.17 -0.37 -17.25
CA ALA A 169 -17.47 0.28 -17.48
C ALA A 169 -17.54 1.73 -16.93
N CYS A 170 -16.46 2.51 -17.06
CA CYS A 170 -16.41 3.90 -16.58
C CYS A 170 -17.24 4.89 -17.42
N MET A 171 -17.82 4.46 -18.54
CA MET A 171 -18.66 5.21 -19.47
C MET A 171 -18.00 6.42 -20.16
N ASP A 172 -16.73 6.73 -19.89
CA ASP A 172 -15.98 7.84 -20.49
C ASP A 172 -15.98 7.78 -22.03
N CYS A 173 -16.00 6.59 -22.62
CA CYS A 173 -16.02 6.38 -24.06
C CYS A 173 -17.36 6.79 -24.70
N ILE A 174 -18.48 6.58 -23.99
CA ILE A 174 -19.83 6.94 -24.45
C ILE A 174 -19.94 8.45 -24.53
N GLY A 175 -19.60 9.18 -23.45
CA GLY A 175 -19.66 10.65 -23.42
C GLY A 175 -18.73 11.36 -24.39
N LYS A 176 -17.67 10.67 -24.89
CA LYS A 176 -16.73 11.23 -25.86
C LYS A 176 -17.06 10.86 -27.32
N CYS A 177 -17.99 9.96 -27.54
CA CYS A 177 -18.39 9.56 -28.88
C CYS A 177 -19.37 10.57 -29.49
N LYS A 178 -18.87 11.48 -30.35
CA LYS A 178 -19.70 12.50 -31.01
C LYS A 178 -20.78 11.94 -31.94
N LYS A 179 -20.61 10.70 -32.41
CA LYS A 179 -21.55 10.01 -33.33
C LYS A 179 -22.57 9.13 -32.59
N GLY A 180 -22.49 9.04 -31.25
CA GLY A 180 -23.39 8.16 -30.49
C GLY A 180 -23.26 6.67 -30.86
N ALA A 181 -22.11 6.27 -31.41
CA ALA A 181 -21.85 4.91 -31.86
C ALA A 181 -21.54 3.94 -30.72
N ILE A 182 -21.36 4.42 -29.48
CA ILE A 182 -21.11 3.55 -28.31
C ILE A 182 -22.30 3.67 -27.37
N ARG A 183 -22.91 2.52 -27.07
CA ARG A 183 -24.05 2.42 -26.16
C ARG A 183 -23.78 1.37 -25.07
N TYR A 184 -24.41 1.53 -23.91
CA TYR A 184 -24.35 0.55 -22.84
C TYR A 184 -25.60 -0.32 -22.91
N GLU A 185 -25.44 -1.49 -23.52
CA GLU A 185 -26.54 -2.40 -23.81
C GLU A 185 -26.11 -3.87 -23.76
N ARG A 186 -27.08 -4.76 -23.86
CA ARG A 186 -26.80 -6.20 -23.97
C ARG A 186 -26.20 -6.47 -25.35
N PRO A 187 -24.99 -7.09 -25.44
CA PRO A 187 -24.40 -7.39 -26.73
C PRO A 187 -25.29 -8.34 -27.54
N ARG A 188 -25.76 -7.89 -28.68
CA ARG A 188 -26.43 -8.73 -29.64
C ARG A 188 -25.37 -9.59 -30.33
N LYS A 189 -25.67 -10.88 -30.57
CA LYS A 189 -24.83 -11.73 -31.41
C LYS A 189 -24.96 -11.24 -32.86
N GLU A 190 -24.10 -10.32 -33.28
CA GLU A 190 -23.96 -10.01 -34.69
C GLU A 190 -23.08 -11.06 -35.34
N THR A 191 -23.57 -11.65 -36.42
CA THR A 191 -22.84 -12.54 -37.32
C THR A 191 -21.66 -11.75 -37.90
N GLN A 192 -20.46 -12.14 -37.52
CA GLN A 192 -19.23 -11.48 -37.96
C GLN A 192 -18.97 -11.85 -39.43
N GLN A 193 -19.11 -10.88 -40.32
CA GLN A 193 -18.51 -10.98 -41.64
C GLN A 193 -17.00 -10.71 -41.52
N PRO A 194 -16.15 -11.54 -42.11
CA PRO A 194 -14.70 -11.34 -42.07
C PRO A 194 -14.29 -10.19 -43.01
N VAL A 195 -13.75 -9.12 -42.42
CA VAL A 195 -13.11 -8.05 -43.19
C VAL A 195 -11.67 -8.44 -43.45
N THR A 196 -11.35 -8.59 -44.74
CA THR A 196 -10.03 -8.87 -45.28
C THR A 196 -8.96 -7.88 -44.81
N ALA A 197 -7.82 -8.45 -44.41
CA ALA A 197 -6.67 -7.71 -43.90
C ALA A 197 -5.94 -6.94 -45.01
N GLY A 198 -6.01 -5.62 -44.98
CA GLY A 198 -5.11 -4.74 -45.74
C GLY A 198 -3.75 -4.60 -45.04
N LYS A 199 -2.67 -4.85 -45.75
CA LYS A 199 -1.28 -4.70 -45.28
C LYS A 199 -1.02 -3.24 -44.86
N VAL A 200 -0.44 -3.07 -43.66
CA VAL A 200 0.03 -1.74 -43.18
C VAL A 200 1.54 -1.79 -43.03
N ASN A 201 2.21 -0.90 -43.76
CA ASN A 201 3.65 -0.66 -43.73
C ASN A 201 4.11 -0.15 -42.34
N SER A 202 5.27 -0.62 -41.95
CA SER A 202 6.00 -0.25 -40.74
C SER A 202 6.62 1.16 -40.86
N VAL A 203 6.47 2.00 -39.85
CA VAL A 203 7.16 3.29 -39.66
C VAL A 203 8.13 3.15 -38.50
N PRO A 204 9.39 3.66 -38.63
CA PRO A 204 10.45 3.47 -37.61
C PRO A 204 10.25 4.29 -36.34
N PRO A 205 10.91 3.93 -35.23
CA PRO A 205 10.78 4.60 -33.95
C PRO A 205 11.62 5.89 -33.90
N GLU A 206 11.00 6.98 -33.52
CA GLU A 206 11.63 8.28 -33.28
C GLU A 206 12.13 8.45 -31.85
N GLN A 207 13.24 9.14 -31.75
CA GLN A 207 14.17 9.30 -30.64
C GLN A 207 13.58 9.78 -29.30
N VAL A 208 14.20 9.29 -28.21
CA VAL A 208 13.87 9.55 -26.80
C VAL A 208 14.58 10.83 -26.33
N ASP A 209 13.81 11.76 -25.82
CA ASP A 209 14.23 13.09 -25.38
C ASP A 209 14.79 13.13 -23.96
N ASN A 210 15.80 13.98 -23.76
CA ASN A 210 16.75 14.06 -22.64
C ASN A 210 16.21 14.66 -21.30
N ALA A 211 14.90 14.63 -21.03
CA ALA A 211 14.34 15.15 -19.78
C ALA A 211 14.52 14.24 -18.53
N ARG A 212 15.23 13.11 -18.69
CA ARG A 212 15.37 12.09 -17.63
C ARG A 212 16.49 12.35 -16.63
N ARG A 213 17.42 13.26 -16.89
CA ARG A 213 18.60 13.47 -16.02
C ARG A 213 18.38 14.41 -14.83
N ALA A 214 17.38 15.30 -14.90
CA ALA A 214 17.13 16.29 -13.84
C ALA A 214 16.40 15.74 -12.61
N PHE A 215 15.71 14.59 -12.71
CA PHE A 215 14.91 14.05 -11.62
C PHE A 215 15.73 13.22 -10.60
N PHE A 216 16.87 12.66 -11.02
CA PHE A 216 17.71 11.83 -10.16
C PHE A 216 18.63 12.63 -9.23
N SER A 217 18.92 13.89 -9.55
CA SER A 217 19.79 14.74 -8.72
C SER A 217 19.10 15.30 -7.47
N ALA A 218 17.78 15.55 -7.51
CA ALA A 218 17.04 16.05 -6.36
C ALA A 218 16.83 14.99 -5.25
N GLY A 219 16.67 13.70 -5.61
CA GLY A 219 16.50 12.62 -4.66
C GLY A 219 17.76 12.31 -3.83
N ALA A 220 18.95 12.47 -4.43
CA ALA A 220 20.22 12.20 -3.76
C ALA A 220 20.56 13.22 -2.67
N VAL A 221 20.19 14.49 -2.85
CA VAL A 221 20.44 15.56 -1.87
C VAL A 221 19.57 15.40 -0.61
N PHE A 222 18.33 14.90 -0.74
CA PHE A 222 17.48 14.64 0.43
C PHE A 222 17.94 13.42 1.25
N ALA A 223 18.49 12.39 0.60
CA ALA A 223 18.99 11.20 1.28
C ALA A 223 20.28 11.47 2.07
N THR A 224 21.17 12.31 1.56
CA THR A 224 22.43 12.67 2.25
C THR A 224 22.20 13.55 3.48
N ASN A 225 21.23 14.49 3.45
CA ASN A 225 20.89 15.31 4.61
C ASN A 225 20.22 14.51 5.75
N ALA A 226 19.45 13.47 5.42
CA ALA A 226 18.86 12.59 6.43
C ALA A 226 19.91 11.68 7.12
N LEU A 227 20.95 11.25 6.38
CA LEU A 227 22.05 10.45 6.93
C LEU A 227 22.99 11.27 7.81
N LEU A 228 23.24 12.55 7.47
CA LEU A 228 24.11 13.43 8.27
C LEU A 228 23.48 13.83 9.61
N LYS A 229 22.15 14.02 9.68
CA LYS A 229 21.44 14.27 10.94
C LYS A 229 21.37 13.07 11.89
N ALA A 230 21.62 11.86 11.41
CA ALA A 230 21.60 10.65 12.24
C ALA A 230 22.86 10.46 13.09
N GLN A 231 23.89 11.29 12.90
CA GLN A 231 25.18 11.20 13.64
C GLN A 231 25.37 12.25 14.74
N GLU A 232 24.41 13.14 14.99
CA GLU A 232 24.49 14.03 16.13
C GLU A 232 24.30 13.26 17.44
N LYS A 233 25.38 13.08 18.19
CA LYS A 233 25.32 12.54 19.55
C LYS A 233 24.52 13.49 20.42
N LYS A 234 23.38 13.04 20.90
CA LYS A 234 22.60 13.79 21.89
C LYS A 234 23.34 13.80 23.21
N VAL A 235 23.76 14.98 23.65
CA VAL A 235 24.44 15.19 24.93
C VAL A 235 23.49 15.93 25.86
N ASP A 236 23.24 15.38 27.04
CA ASP A 236 22.41 16.01 28.08
C ASP A 236 23.26 16.99 28.88
N GLY A 237 23.02 18.30 28.70
CA GLY A 237 23.67 19.35 29.48
C GLY A 237 25.19 19.35 29.52
N GLY A 238 25.86 18.60 28.64
CA GLY A 238 27.31 18.56 28.50
C GLY A 238 28.06 17.54 29.37
N LEU A 239 27.36 16.70 30.15
CA LEU A 239 27.99 15.78 31.10
C LEU A 239 27.82 14.29 30.80
N ALA A 240 26.74 13.91 30.08
CA ALA A 240 26.48 12.51 29.73
C ALA A 240 26.13 12.34 28.27
N VAL A 241 26.62 11.28 27.65
CA VAL A 241 26.22 10.86 26.29
C VAL A 241 24.94 10.04 26.42
N ILE A 242 23.84 10.56 25.86
CA ILE A 242 22.58 9.81 25.80
C ILE A 242 22.72 8.72 24.74
N GLU A 243 22.84 7.48 25.18
CA GLU A 243 22.79 6.31 24.30
C GLU A 243 21.35 5.99 23.93
N ASP A 244 21.13 5.75 22.64
CA ASP A 244 19.82 5.27 22.18
C ASP A 244 19.53 3.90 22.78
N LYS A 245 18.30 3.74 23.28
CA LYS A 245 17.83 2.51 23.89
C LYS A 245 17.91 1.35 22.89
N LYS A 246 18.76 0.35 23.17
CA LYS A 246 18.90 -0.84 22.33
C LYS A 246 17.69 -1.76 22.50
N ILE A 247 17.03 -2.04 21.39
CA ILE A 247 15.90 -2.99 21.36
C ILE A 247 16.45 -4.40 21.61
N PRO A 248 15.96 -5.16 22.59
CA PRO A 248 16.38 -6.53 22.79
C PRO A 248 16.02 -7.40 21.59
N LYS A 249 16.99 -8.11 21.03
CA LYS A 249 16.75 -9.10 19.98
C LYS A 249 16.03 -10.29 20.58
N ARG A 250 14.81 -10.54 20.11
CA ARG A 250 13.99 -11.69 20.52
C ARG A 250 14.13 -12.80 19.49
N THR A 251 14.17 -14.04 19.95
CA THR A 251 14.18 -15.22 19.07
C THR A 251 12.78 -15.49 18.49
N THR A 252 11.73 -15.21 19.29
CA THR A 252 10.33 -15.41 18.90
C THR A 252 9.60 -14.06 18.88
N PRO A 253 8.87 -13.73 17.80
CA PRO A 253 8.06 -12.53 17.75
C PRO A 253 6.86 -12.65 18.71
N ILE A 254 6.45 -11.54 19.31
CA ILE A 254 5.27 -11.47 20.14
C ILE A 254 4.13 -10.88 19.32
N PHE A 255 3.00 -11.57 19.27
CA PHE A 255 1.82 -11.15 18.52
C PHE A 255 0.78 -10.48 19.43
N PRO A 256 -0.13 -9.65 18.87
CA PRO A 256 -1.21 -9.02 19.63
C PRO A 256 -2.12 -10.03 20.31
N ALA A 257 -2.76 -9.64 21.41
CA ALA A 257 -3.83 -10.43 22.01
C ALA A 257 -4.95 -10.67 20.98
N GLY A 258 -5.48 -11.89 20.95
CA GLY A 258 -6.49 -12.30 19.98
C GLY A 258 -5.95 -12.89 18.67
N SER A 259 -4.64 -13.06 18.54
CA SER A 259 -4.01 -13.62 17.32
C SER A 259 -4.24 -15.14 17.14
N LEU A 260 -4.80 -15.84 18.12
CA LEU A 260 -5.05 -17.29 18.12
C LEU A 260 -3.80 -18.14 17.82
N GLY A 261 -2.61 -17.61 18.08
CA GLY A 261 -1.31 -18.25 17.88
C GLY A 261 -0.54 -17.72 16.67
N ALA A 262 0.77 -17.96 16.68
CA ALA A 262 1.71 -17.45 15.67
C ALA A 262 1.39 -17.91 14.26
N ARG A 263 1.07 -19.20 14.11
CA ARG A 263 0.76 -19.80 12.80
C ARG A 263 -0.52 -19.22 12.20
N ASN A 264 -1.58 -19.13 12.98
CA ASN A 264 -2.84 -18.53 12.54
C ASN A 264 -2.65 -17.07 12.13
N PHE A 265 -1.95 -16.30 12.96
CA PHE A 265 -1.69 -14.90 12.68
C PHE A 265 -0.90 -14.70 11.36
N THR A 266 0.20 -15.42 11.18
CA THR A 266 1.05 -15.27 10.00
C THR A 266 0.34 -15.67 8.70
N GLN A 267 -0.59 -16.62 8.75
CA GLN A 267 -1.38 -17.05 7.60
C GLN A 267 -2.49 -16.07 7.22
N HIS A 268 -3.15 -15.44 8.19
CA HIS A 268 -4.27 -14.53 7.95
C HIS A 268 -3.86 -13.06 7.82
N CYS A 269 -2.72 -12.67 8.38
CA CYS A 269 -2.28 -11.27 8.36
C CYS A 269 -1.75 -10.87 6.98
N THR A 270 -2.41 -9.90 6.34
CA THR A 270 -2.02 -9.31 5.05
C THR A 270 -1.02 -8.15 5.16
N ALA A 271 -0.49 -7.86 6.35
CA ALA A 271 0.45 -6.77 6.60
C ALA A 271 -0.02 -5.38 6.09
N CYS A 272 -1.32 -5.10 6.20
CA CYS A 272 -1.91 -3.81 5.82
C CYS A 272 -1.55 -2.66 6.78
N GLN A 273 -1.05 -2.98 7.99
CA GLN A 273 -0.58 -2.05 9.02
C GLN A 273 -1.64 -1.10 9.60
N LEU A 274 -2.92 -1.37 9.41
CA LEU A 274 -3.99 -0.59 10.05
C LEU A 274 -3.91 -0.67 11.58
N CYS A 275 -3.69 -1.87 12.13
CA CYS A 275 -3.51 -2.08 13.57
C CYS A 275 -2.29 -1.31 14.13
N VAL A 276 -1.22 -1.18 13.32
CA VAL A 276 -0.03 -0.38 13.68
C VAL A 276 -0.35 1.11 13.71
N SER A 277 -1.21 1.60 12.82
CA SER A 277 -1.57 3.02 12.75
C SER A 277 -2.50 3.47 13.87
N VAL A 278 -3.40 2.59 14.34
CA VAL A 278 -4.39 2.92 15.40
C VAL A 278 -3.90 2.62 16.81
N CYS A 279 -2.73 2.01 16.97
CA CYS A 279 -2.19 1.64 18.29
C CYS A 279 -1.80 2.90 19.09
N PRO A 280 -2.52 3.26 20.17
CA PRO A 280 -2.31 4.53 20.87
C PRO A 280 -0.94 4.57 21.58
N ASN A 281 -0.48 3.44 22.09
CA ASN A 281 0.81 3.34 22.80
C ASN A 281 1.96 2.91 21.87
N GLN A 282 1.72 2.85 20.55
CA GLN A 282 2.73 2.53 19.52
C GLN A 282 3.51 1.23 19.79
N VAL A 283 2.84 0.25 20.40
CA VAL A 283 3.41 -1.05 20.75
C VAL A 283 3.55 -1.95 19.53
N LEU A 284 2.68 -1.79 18.52
CA LEU A 284 2.72 -2.58 17.30
C LEU A 284 3.69 -1.97 16.28
N ARG A 285 4.61 -2.80 15.79
CA ARG A 285 5.61 -2.43 14.77
C ARG A 285 5.65 -3.43 13.65
N PRO A 286 5.98 -3.00 12.42
CA PRO A 286 6.22 -3.91 11.32
C PRO A 286 7.46 -4.76 11.56
N SER A 287 7.35 -6.08 11.39
CA SER A 287 8.47 -7.02 11.48
C SER A 287 9.46 -6.83 10.32
N GLY A 288 10.73 -6.92 10.63
CA GLY A 288 11.83 -6.96 9.65
C GLY A 288 12.25 -8.37 9.23
N ASN A 289 11.66 -9.42 9.81
CA ASN A 289 11.98 -10.80 9.46
C ASN A 289 11.40 -11.15 8.07
N LEU A 290 12.18 -11.84 7.22
CA LEU A 290 11.76 -12.21 5.86
C LEU A 290 10.49 -13.05 5.81
N MET A 291 10.29 -13.96 6.76
CA MET A 291 9.10 -14.84 6.81
C MET A 291 7.82 -14.09 7.21
N THR A 292 7.95 -13.11 8.10
CA THR A 292 6.85 -12.29 8.63
C THR A 292 6.95 -10.83 8.18
N LEU A 293 7.57 -10.59 7.03
CA LEU A 293 7.92 -9.26 6.54
C LEU A 293 6.71 -8.32 6.56
N MET A 294 6.88 -7.17 7.23
CA MET A 294 5.88 -6.11 7.41
C MET A 294 4.64 -6.51 8.23
N GLN A 295 4.51 -7.76 8.68
CA GLN A 295 3.45 -8.14 9.62
C GLN A 295 3.71 -7.49 10.99
N PRO A 296 2.66 -7.09 11.73
CA PRO A 296 2.84 -6.43 13.02
C PRO A 296 3.35 -7.40 14.08
N GLU A 297 4.34 -6.96 14.83
CA GLU A 297 4.85 -7.60 16.04
C GLU A 297 4.81 -6.61 17.21
N MET A 298 4.76 -7.10 18.43
CA MET A 298 4.73 -6.26 19.63
C MET A 298 6.15 -5.86 20.04
N SER A 299 6.37 -4.57 20.21
CA SER A 299 7.58 -3.97 20.76
C SER A 299 7.22 -3.08 21.94
N TYR A 300 7.81 -3.36 23.09
CA TYR A 300 7.56 -2.61 24.34
C TYR A 300 8.56 -1.46 24.56
N GLU A 301 9.21 -1.00 23.49
CA GLU A 301 10.22 0.05 23.55
C GLU A 301 9.63 1.41 23.97
N ARG A 302 8.41 1.72 23.52
CA ARG A 302 7.76 3.01 23.77
C ARG A 302 6.61 2.96 24.77
N GLY A 303 6.12 1.78 25.10
CA GLY A 303 4.99 1.64 25.99
C GLY A 303 4.54 0.20 26.14
N TYR A 304 3.37 0.03 26.68
CA TYR A 304 2.74 -1.25 26.94
C TYR A 304 1.35 -1.35 26.29
N CYS A 305 0.87 -2.58 26.08
CA CYS A 305 -0.46 -2.82 25.57
C CYS A 305 -1.48 -2.63 26.70
N ARG A 306 -2.36 -1.65 26.60
CA ARG A 306 -3.38 -1.38 27.60
C ARG A 306 -4.40 -2.53 27.66
N PRO A 307 -4.77 -3.05 28.86
CA PRO A 307 -5.77 -4.10 28.99
C PRO A 307 -7.12 -3.75 28.39
N GLU A 308 -7.54 -2.48 28.52
CA GLU A 308 -8.84 -1.97 28.08
C GLU A 308 -8.90 -1.61 26.58
N CYS A 309 -7.85 -1.85 25.81
CA CYS A 309 -7.78 -1.42 24.42
C CYS A 309 -7.90 -2.60 23.45
N ALA A 310 -8.93 -2.60 22.58
CA ALA A 310 -9.12 -3.59 21.51
C ALA A 310 -8.99 -3.01 20.09
N LYS A 311 -8.52 -1.77 19.92
CA LYS A 311 -8.48 -1.04 18.64
C LYS A 311 -7.81 -1.79 17.49
N CYS A 312 -6.80 -2.61 17.76
CA CYS A 312 -6.12 -3.40 16.72
C CYS A 312 -7.01 -4.51 16.14
N ALA A 313 -7.88 -5.11 16.97
CA ALA A 313 -8.85 -6.11 16.53
C ALA A 313 -10.01 -5.47 15.74
N GLU A 314 -10.52 -4.33 16.19
CA GLU A 314 -11.62 -3.59 15.53
C GLU A 314 -11.31 -3.21 14.07
N VAL A 315 -10.05 -2.93 13.75
CA VAL A 315 -9.64 -2.50 12.40
C VAL A 315 -9.06 -3.62 11.56
N CYS A 316 -8.99 -4.85 12.06
CA CYS A 316 -8.39 -5.97 11.34
C CYS A 316 -9.34 -6.51 10.26
N PRO A 317 -9.06 -6.30 8.95
CA PRO A 317 -10.00 -6.68 7.89
C PRO A 317 -10.02 -8.19 7.58
N THR A 318 -9.02 -8.92 8.06
CA THR A 318 -8.85 -10.37 7.81
C THR A 318 -9.08 -11.22 9.04
N ASP A 319 -9.50 -10.59 10.15
CA ASP A 319 -9.69 -11.24 11.45
C ASP A 319 -8.45 -12.00 11.97
N ALA A 320 -7.25 -11.61 11.47
CA ALA A 320 -5.99 -12.15 11.99
C ALA A 320 -5.77 -11.79 13.46
N ILE A 321 -6.38 -10.70 13.93
CA ILE A 321 -6.52 -10.33 15.34
C ILE A 321 -8.01 -10.37 15.62
N HIS A 322 -8.45 -11.43 16.27
CA HIS A 322 -9.85 -11.65 16.59
C HIS A 322 -10.32 -10.70 17.71
N LEU A 323 -11.55 -10.20 17.62
CA LEU A 323 -12.13 -9.34 18.66
C LEU A 323 -12.38 -10.15 19.92
N THR A 324 -11.63 -9.82 20.98
CA THR A 324 -11.84 -10.38 22.32
C THR A 324 -12.62 -9.40 23.18
N SER A 325 -13.42 -9.89 24.12
CA SER A 325 -14.01 -9.01 25.13
C SER A 325 -12.90 -8.33 25.93
N LEU A 326 -13.14 -7.12 26.40
CA LEU A 326 -12.17 -6.41 27.24
C LEU A 326 -11.85 -7.16 28.54
N ALA A 327 -12.82 -7.90 29.05
CA ALA A 327 -12.66 -8.74 30.22
C ALA A 327 -11.71 -9.92 29.98
N ASP A 328 -11.85 -10.58 28.82
CA ASP A 328 -11.03 -11.75 28.48
C ASP A 328 -9.60 -11.34 28.09
N LYS A 329 -9.41 -10.15 27.58
CA LYS A 329 -8.10 -9.69 27.11
C LYS A 329 -7.04 -9.71 28.21
N SER A 330 -7.38 -9.36 29.43
CA SER A 330 -6.47 -9.35 30.59
C SER A 330 -6.01 -10.74 30.98
N SER A 331 -6.79 -11.79 30.67
CA SER A 331 -6.46 -13.20 30.93
C SER A 331 -5.60 -13.83 29.84
N ILE A 332 -5.48 -13.19 28.65
CA ILE A 332 -4.70 -13.72 27.55
C ILE A 332 -3.21 -13.44 27.78
N GLN A 333 -2.43 -14.49 27.94
CA GLN A 333 -0.99 -14.38 28.05
C GLN A 333 -0.37 -14.07 26.69
N ILE A 334 0.18 -12.85 26.55
CA ILE A 334 0.81 -12.35 25.31
C ILE A 334 2.29 -12.78 25.26
N GLY A 335 2.94 -12.89 26.41
CA GLY A 335 4.35 -13.25 26.52
C GLY A 335 4.82 -13.32 27.96
N HIS A 336 6.11 -13.55 28.17
CA HIS A 336 6.72 -13.60 29.49
C HIS A 336 7.70 -12.44 29.67
N ALA A 337 7.69 -11.85 30.87
CA ALA A 337 8.72 -10.92 31.28
C ALA A 337 10.00 -11.69 31.65
N VAL A 338 11.12 -11.36 31.04
CA VAL A 338 12.42 -11.94 31.37
C VAL A 338 13.30 -10.90 32.03
N TRP A 339 13.73 -11.18 33.24
CA TRP A 339 14.64 -10.31 33.97
C TRP A 339 16.10 -10.55 33.58
N ILE A 340 16.72 -9.54 33.01
CA ILE A 340 18.13 -9.57 32.61
C ILE A 340 18.97 -9.01 33.76
N LYS A 341 19.50 -9.91 34.61
CA LYS A 341 20.25 -9.55 35.82
C LYS A 341 21.40 -8.58 35.57
N LYS A 342 22.13 -8.74 34.44
CA LYS A 342 23.27 -7.88 34.07
C LYS A 342 22.91 -6.41 33.84
N ASN A 343 21.64 -6.12 33.55
CA ASN A 343 21.15 -4.77 33.26
C ASN A 343 20.31 -4.21 34.43
N CYS A 344 20.31 -4.88 35.56
CA CYS A 344 19.52 -4.46 36.72
C CYS A 344 20.35 -3.58 37.66
N VAL A 345 19.99 -2.29 37.72
CA VAL A 345 20.70 -1.28 38.55
C VAL A 345 20.93 -1.71 40.00
N PRO A 346 19.94 -2.28 40.74
CA PRO A 346 20.20 -2.79 42.09
C PRO A 346 21.31 -3.82 42.18
N LEU A 347 21.45 -4.67 41.15
CA LEU A 347 22.47 -5.72 41.15
C LEU A 347 23.84 -5.22 40.66
N THR A 348 23.88 -4.24 39.79
CA THR A 348 25.13 -3.66 39.28
C THR A 348 25.72 -2.62 40.21
N ASP A 349 24.86 -1.80 40.83
CA ASP A 349 25.26 -0.63 41.60
C ASP A 349 25.01 -0.79 43.12
N GLY A 350 24.47 -1.93 43.54
CA GLY A 350 24.22 -2.23 44.96
C GLY A 350 23.16 -1.34 45.66
N VAL A 351 22.24 -0.74 44.89
CA VAL A 351 21.22 0.20 45.40
C VAL A 351 19.85 -0.43 45.48
N ASN A 352 19.03 0.00 46.47
CA ASN A 352 17.64 -0.43 46.57
C ASN A 352 16.77 0.28 45.54
N CYS A 353 16.05 -0.46 44.70
CA CYS A 353 15.20 0.11 43.68
C CYS A 353 13.70 -0.23 43.87
N GLY A 354 13.32 -1.49 43.89
CA GLY A 354 11.93 -1.95 44.09
C GLY A 354 10.93 -1.54 42.98
N ASN A 355 11.39 -0.92 41.89
CA ASN A 355 10.50 -0.41 40.83
C ASN A 355 9.70 -1.51 40.12
N CYS A 356 10.31 -2.68 39.88
CA CYS A 356 9.59 -3.81 39.27
C CYS A 356 8.39 -4.23 40.07
N ALA A 357 8.53 -4.32 41.41
CA ALA A 357 7.45 -4.70 42.30
C ALA A 357 6.34 -3.65 42.42
N ARG A 358 6.69 -2.36 42.31
CA ARG A 358 5.70 -1.27 42.37
C ARG A 358 4.88 -1.11 41.07
N HIS A 359 5.40 -1.56 39.93
CA HIS A 359 4.78 -1.38 38.60
C HIS A 359 4.24 -2.72 38.04
N CYS A 360 4.42 -3.84 38.71
CA CYS A 360 3.87 -5.15 38.34
C CYS A 360 2.42 -5.29 38.90
#